data_d5f00e35697538cfe917d6a1d385af05
#
_entry.id   d5f00e35697538cfe917d6a1d385af05
#
_cell.length_a   1.000
_cell.length_b   1.000
_cell.length_c   1.000
_cell.angle_alpha   90.00
_cell.angle_beta   90.00
_cell.angle_gamma   90.00
#
_symmetry.space_group_name_H-M   'P 1'
#
loop_
_entity.id
_entity.type
_entity.pdbx_description
1 polymer ?
#
loop_
_entity_poly.entity_id
_entity_poly.type
_entity_poly.pdbx_seq_one_letter_code
_entity_poly.pdbx_strand_id
1 'polypeptide(L)'
;MEEGKFLLSENLCKFLGGEPNELVGKPFYLHGDTTRTRILGAVLNSVRYSDYEQADYSFSMIDQIPEGWRGHTQELCVRVRPEHDRDFMSRLKADSESQYRIGNIFISSIYSFKDKRRAFQQNQTNKIRNEVTGMTFLLVNIFLGLLGTFWFRTQQRKSEIALHKAHGATNRMMFTRLLSEGWGILLLVTPLALLIDFNLAYAELNTMRNGTTLEVDRLLLCALISFLFIGLMITIGICIPASKAMKVEPAEALHNE
;
A
#
# COMPACT_ATOMS: atom_id res chain seq x y z
N MET A 1 38.17 -7.65 -6.23
CA MET A 1 37.33 -7.57 -7.45
C MET A 1 38.19 -6.94 -8.52
N GLU A 2 38.23 -7.52 -9.70
CA GLU A 2 39.06 -7.01 -10.82
C GLU A 2 38.33 -5.85 -11.51
N GLU A 3 39.10 -4.83 -11.91
CA GLU A 3 38.61 -3.69 -12.68
C GLU A 3 37.95 -4.12 -13.99
N GLY A 4 36.95 -3.38 -14.45
CA GLY A 4 36.28 -3.65 -15.71
C GLY A 4 35.22 -4.72 -15.66
N LYS A 5 34.77 -5.18 -14.46
CA LYS A 5 33.70 -6.16 -14.31
C LYS A 5 32.40 -5.49 -13.90
N PHE A 6 31.29 -6.03 -14.41
CA PHE A 6 29.93 -5.67 -13.97
C PHE A 6 29.44 -6.52 -12.81
N LEU A 7 28.56 -5.92 -12.03
CA LEU A 7 27.69 -6.61 -11.09
C LEU A 7 26.24 -6.38 -11.55
N LEU A 8 25.46 -7.43 -11.69
CA LEU A 8 24.04 -7.34 -12.00
C LEU A 8 23.20 -7.83 -10.80
N SER A 9 22.01 -7.29 -10.66
CA SER A 9 21.04 -7.83 -9.72
C SER A 9 20.37 -9.09 -10.28
N GLU A 10 19.96 -10.00 -9.40
CA GLU A 10 19.34 -11.27 -9.77
C GLU A 10 18.08 -11.07 -10.64
N ASN A 11 17.23 -10.10 -10.29
CA ASN A 11 16.04 -9.79 -11.07
C ASN A 11 16.36 -9.25 -12.46
N LEU A 12 17.46 -8.49 -12.62
CA LEU A 12 17.93 -8.05 -13.94
C LEU A 12 18.45 -9.24 -14.77
N CYS A 13 19.15 -10.18 -14.16
CA CYS A 13 19.57 -11.40 -14.84
C CYS A 13 18.38 -12.20 -15.37
N LYS A 14 17.35 -12.39 -14.57
CA LYS A 14 16.12 -13.06 -14.97
C LYS A 14 15.37 -12.31 -16.08
N PHE A 15 15.33 -10.97 -16.01
CA PHE A 15 14.76 -10.14 -17.06
C PHE A 15 15.50 -10.28 -18.41
N LEU A 16 16.82 -10.43 -18.38
CA LEU A 16 17.64 -10.70 -19.57
C LEU A 16 17.51 -12.14 -20.09
N GLY A 17 16.73 -12.98 -19.44
CA GLY A 17 16.43 -14.34 -19.87
C GLY A 17 17.51 -15.37 -19.53
N GLY A 18 18.37 -15.07 -18.56
CA GLY A 18 19.42 -16.00 -18.12
C GLY A 18 19.41 -16.28 -16.62
N GLU A 19 19.80 -17.48 -16.26
CA GLU A 19 20.06 -17.81 -14.85
C GLU A 19 21.38 -17.16 -14.40
N PRO A 20 21.46 -16.71 -13.11
CA PRO A 20 22.64 -16.02 -12.59
C PRO A 20 23.96 -16.73 -12.85
N ASN A 21 23.98 -18.05 -12.66
CA ASN A 21 25.20 -18.87 -12.83
C ASN A 21 25.65 -19.00 -14.30
N GLU A 22 24.72 -18.86 -15.24
CA GLU A 22 25.01 -18.98 -16.68
C GLU A 22 25.53 -17.67 -17.29
N LEU A 23 25.20 -16.55 -16.66
CA LEU A 23 25.55 -15.22 -17.15
C LEU A 23 26.91 -14.75 -16.65
N VAL A 24 27.40 -15.27 -15.52
CA VAL A 24 28.73 -14.94 -15.01
C VAL A 24 29.81 -15.34 -16.00
N GLY A 25 30.71 -14.41 -16.29
CA GLY A 25 31.78 -14.57 -17.29
C GLY A 25 31.38 -14.23 -18.72
N LYS A 26 30.11 -13.96 -19.00
CA LYS A 26 29.68 -13.52 -20.34
C LYS A 26 29.94 -12.03 -20.57
N PRO A 27 30.21 -11.64 -21.82
CA PRO A 27 30.35 -10.23 -22.18
C PRO A 27 29.02 -9.51 -22.26
N PHE A 28 29.00 -8.27 -21.76
CA PHE A 28 27.84 -7.36 -21.82
C PHE A 28 28.22 -6.04 -22.48
N TYR A 29 27.26 -5.47 -23.20
CA TYR A 29 27.36 -4.16 -23.83
C TYR A 29 26.36 -3.20 -23.17
N LEU A 30 26.79 -1.98 -22.87
CA LEU A 30 25.97 -0.96 -22.24
C LEU A 30 25.47 0.01 -23.30
N HIS A 31 24.14 0.26 -23.33
CA HIS A 31 23.52 1.29 -24.18
C HIS A 31 23.89 1.21 -25.68
N GLY A 32 24.16 -0.01 -26.18
CA GLY A 32 24.55 -0.18 -27.59
C GLY A 32 26.00 0.20 -27.90
N ASP A 33 26.81 0.56 -26.89
CA ASP A 33 28.25 0.73 -27.09
C ASP A 33 28.92 -0.64 -27.21
N THR A 34 29.10 -1.08 -28.46
CA THR A 34 29.75 -2.34 -28.78
C THR A 34 31.30 -2.25 -28.76
N THR A 35 31.84 -1.07 -28.52
CA THR A 35 33.30 -0.85 -28.52
C THR A 35 33.94 -1.26 -27.20
N ARG A 36 33.19 -1.24 -26.12
CA ARG A 36 33.64 -1.60 -24.76
C ARG A 36 32.92 -2.82 -24.25
N THR A 37 33.54 -3.96 -24.40
CA THR A 37 33.06 -5.22 -23.83
C THR A 37 33.44 -5.30 -22.36
N ARG A 38 32.46 -5.59 -21.51
CA ARG A 38 32.69 -5.83 -20.08
C ARG A 38 32.17 -7.21 -19.70
N ILE A 39 32.75 -7.81 -18.69
CA ILE A 39 32.44 -9.17 -18.27
C ILE A 39 31.61 -9.11 -16.98
N LEU A 40 30.52 -9.90 -16.91
CA LEU A 40 29.80 -10.07 -15.67
C LEU A 40 30.65 -10.80 -14.64
N GLY A 41 31.04 -10.12 -13.58
CA GLY A 41 31.87 -10.64 -12.52
C GLY A 41 31.11 -11.38 -11.42
N ALA A 42 29.93 -10.90 -11.08
CA ALA A 42 29.07 -11.53 -10.07
C ALA A 42 27.62 -11.04 -10.20
N VAL A 43 26.71 -11.81 -9.61
CA VAL A 43 25.30 -11.44 -9.45
C VAL A 43 25.05 -11.09 -7.99
N LEU A 44 24.38 -9.96 -7.76
CA LEU A 44 23.96 -9.49 -6.46
C LEU A 44 22.49 -9.87 -6.21
N ASN A 45 22.13 -10.03 -4.95
CA ASN A 45 20.71 -10.17 -4.60
C ASN A 45 19.93 -8.95 -5.09
N SER A 46 18.67 -9.18 -5.44
CA SER A 46 17.77 -8.09 -5.84
C SER A 46 17.62 -7.06 -4.73
N VAL A 47 17.84 -5.80 -5.05
CA VAL A 47 17.85 -4.70 -4.09
C VAL A 47 16.50 -3.97 -4.13
N ARG A 48 15.85 -3.83 -2.99
CA ARG A 48 14.68 -2.97 -2.82
C ARG A 48 15.10 -1.64 -2.22
N TYR A 49 14.77 -0.57 -2.90
CA TYR A 49 14.96 0.78 -2.36
C TYR A 49 13.86 1.16 -1.36
N SER A 50 12.67 0.61 -1.54
CA SER A 50 11.49 0.89 -0.75
C SER A 50 10.70 -0.39 -0.43
N ASP A 51 9.94 -0.38 0.68
CA ASP A 51 9.01 -1.46 1.02
C ASP A 51 7.76 -1.46 0.11
N TYR A 52 7.52 -0.35 -0.59
CA TYR A 52 6.36 -0.11 -1.44
C TYR A 52 6.62 -0.37 -2.93
N GLU A 53 7.87 -0.64 -3.30
CA GLU A 53 8.28 -0.86 -4.67
C GLU A 53 8.87 -2.26 -4.83
N GLN A 54 8.76 -2.80 -6.03
CA GLN A 54 9.46 -4.05 -6.36
C GLN A 54 10.97 -3.82 -6.37
N ALA A 55 11.72 -4.92 -6.29
CA ALA A 55 13.16 -4.85 -6.43
C ALA A 55 13.51 -4.27 -7.80
N ASP A 56 14.32 -3.22 -7.80
CA ASP A 56 14.71 -2.54 -9.02
C ASP A 56 15.76 -3.34 -9.81
N TYR A 57 15.76 -3.14 -11.12
CA TYR A 57 16.83 -3.67 -11.98
C TYR A 57 18.05 -2.81 -11.78
N SER A 58 19.08 -3.37 -11.17
CA SER A 58 20.29 -2.62 -10.86
C SER A 58 21.53 -3.28 -11.43
N PHE A 59 22.45 -2.43 -11.84
CA PHE A 59 23.78 -2.84 -12.21
C PHE A 59 24.81 -1.89 -11.57
N SER A 60 26.01 -2.36 -11.35
CA SER A 60 27.12 -1.56 -10.87
C SER A 60 28.39 -1.92 -11.63
N MET A 61 29.21 -0.94 -11.89
CA MET A 61 30.52 -1.13 -12.49
C MET A 61 31.59 -1.10 -11.40
N ILE A 62 32.56 -1.99 -11.51
CA ILE A 62 33.76 -1.99 -10.66
C ILE A 62 34.85 -1.29 -11.44
N ASP A 63 34.80 0.03 -11.42
CA ASP A 63 35.83 0.86 -12.07
C ASP A 63 36.43 1.83 -11.06
N GLN A 64 37.63 2.32 -11.41
CA GLN A 64 38.19 3.48 -10.73
C GLN A 64 37.29 4.70 -11.00
N ILE A 65 37.18 5.55 -10.00
CA ILE A 65 36.47 6.83 -10.16
C ILE A 65 37.18 7.62 -11.26
N PRO A 66 36.49 7.99 -12.35
CA PRO A 66 37.11 8.79 -13.43
C PRO A 66 37.68 10.08 -12.86
N GLU A 67 38.81 10.54 -13.42
CA GLU A 67 39.49 11.76 -12.91
C GLU A 67 38.60 12.97 -12.83
N GLY A 68 37.71 13.15 -13.81
CA GLY A 68 36.73 14.25 -13.82
C GLY A 68 35.70 14.19 -12.69
N TRP A 69 35.55 13.04 -12.02
CA TRP A 69 34.58 12.85 -10.92
C TRP A 69 35.25 12.90 -9.53
N ARG A 70 36.57 12.90 -9.47
CA ARG A 70 37.33 12.90 -8.20
C ARG A 70 37.12 14.17 -7.38
N GLY A 71 36.74 15.28 -8.01
CA GLY A 71 36.42 16.54 -7.35
C GLY A 71 34.97 16.67 -6.88
N HIS A 72 34.10 15.71 -7.19
CA HIS A 72 32.71 15.74 -6.79
C HIS A 72 32.49 15.04 -5.43
N THR A 73 31.33 15.31 -4.84
CA THR A 73 30.90 14.68 -3.59
C THR A 73 30.89 13.16 -3.74
N GLN A 74 31.60 12.48 -2.86
CA GLN A 74 31.65 11.03 -2.79
C GLN A 74 30.78 10.55 -1.64
N GLU A 75 30.11 9.41 -1.81
CA GLU A 75 29.32 8.76 -0.76
C GLU A 75 30.08 7.50 -0.30
N LEU A 76 30.42 7.47 0.99
CA LEU A 76 31.07 6.31 1.62
C LEU A 76 30.04 5.54 2.44
N CYS A 77 29.77 4.29 2.08
CA CYS A 77 28.92 3.39 2.82
C CYS A 77 29.74 2.52 3.76
N VAL A 78 29.49 2.59 5.05
CA VAL A 78 30.19 1.82 6.07
C VAL A 78 29.21 0.86 6.76
N ARG A 79 29.58 -0.42 6.80
CA ARG A 79 28.84 -1.42 7.57
C ARG A 79 29.49 -1.57 8.95
N VAL A 80 28.71 -1.27 9.98
CA VAL A 80 29.13 -1.37 11.37
C VAL A 80 28.72 -2.72 11.95
N ARG A 81 29.55 -3.27 12.85
CA ARG A 81 29.19 -4.48 13.61
C ARG A 81 28.10 -4.16 14.61
N PRO A 82 27.13 -5.07 14.86
CA PRO A 82 25.99 -4.80 15.76
C PRO A 82 26.40 -4.37 17.16
N GLU A 83 27.54 -4.84 17.64
CA GLU A 83 28.09 -4.54 18.99
C GLU A 83 28.47 -3.06 19.16
N HIS A 84 28.84 -2.40 18.06
CA HIS A 84 29.31 -1.01 18.03
C HIS A 84 28.28 -0.02 17.44
N ASP A 85 27.11 -0.50 17.02
CA ASP A 85 26.13 0.31 16.29
C ASP A 85 25.59 1.49 17.12
N ARG A 86 25.42 1.28 18.44
CA ARG A 86 24.83 2.31 19.33
C ARG A 86 25.64 3.60 19.39
N ASP A 87 26.96 3.48 19.46
CA ASP A 87 27.86 4.62 19.73
C ASP A 87 28.58 5.11 18.47
N PHE A 88 28.54 4.32 17.38
CA PHE A 88 29.30 4.61 16.18
C PHE A 88 28.98 5.97 15.58
N MET A 89 27.70 6.30 15.44
CA MET A 89 27.24 7.58 14.84
C MET A 89 27.70 8.78 15.67
N SER A 90 27.65 8.70 16.98
CA SER A 90 28.07 9.80 17.87
C SER A 90 29.58 9.99 17.84
N ARG A 91 30.34 8.89 17.87
CA ARG A 91 31.80 8.92 17.75
C ARG A 91 32.26 9.45 16.38
N LEU A 92 31.69 8.92 15.31
CA LEU A 92 32.03 9.36 13.95
C LEU A 92 31.74 10.85 13.74
N LYS A 93 30.64 11.38 14.31
CA LYS A 93 30.34 12.80 14.27
C LYS A 93 31.37 13.62 15.04
N ALA A 94 31.74 13.19 16.23
CA ALA A 94 32.75 13.88 17.04
C ALA A 94 34.12 13.88 16.32
N ASP A 95 34.50 12.75 15.73
CA ASP A 95 35.77 12.61 15.04
C ASP A 95 35.80 13.33 13.67
N SER A 96 34.61 13.52 13.05
CA SER A 96 34.51 14.14 11.72
C SER A 96 35.02 15.59 11.69
N GLU A 97 34.84 16.32 12.76
CA GLU A 97 35.28 17.71 12.86
C GLU A 97 36.78 17.83 13.18
N SER A 98 37.36 16.86 13.90
CA SER A 98 38.73 16.94 14.40
C SER A 98 39.72 16.13 13.56
N GLN A 99 39.36 14.92 13.11
CA GLN A 99 40.31 13.98 12.51
C GLN A 99 40.14 13.79 11.00
N TYR A 100 38.91 13.96 10.49
CA TYR A 100 38.61 13.65 9.08
C TYR A 100 38.54 14.88 8.17
N ARG A 101 39.15 15.98 8.58
CA ARG A 101 39.32 17.16 7.73
C ARG A 101 40.73 17.22 7.19
N ILE A 102 40.90 16.96 5.89
CA ILE A 102 42.18 17.00 5.19
C ILE A 102 42.11 18.01 4.07
N GLY A 103 42.67 19.20 4.28
CA GLY A 103 42.59 20.29 3.31
C GLY A 103 41.16 20.72 3.06
N ASN A 104 40.71 20.63 1.81
CA ASN A 104 39.36 20.95 1.39
C ASN A 104 38.40 19.74 1.42
N ILE A 105 38.88 18.57 1.85
CA ILE A 105 38.05 17.37 1.98
C ILE A 105 37.52 17.30 3.41
N PHE A 106 36.23 17.22 3.53
CA PHE A 106 35.53 17.11 4.82
C PHE A 106 34.26 16.27 4.71
N ILE A 107 33.82 15.73 5.81
CA ILE A 107 32.55 14.99 5.87
C ILE A 107 31.42 16.00 5.97
N SER A 108 30.67 16.16 4.90
CA SER A 108 29.54 17.10 4.81
C SER A 108 28.34 16.64 5.64
N SER A 109 28.04 15.33 5.64
CA SER A 109 26.89 14.81 6.36
C SER A 109 27.06 13.31 6.64
N ILE A 110 26.51 12.89 7.78
CA ILE A 110 26.50 11.49 8.21
C ILE A 110 25.06 11.08 8.50
N TYR A 111 24.60 10.05 7.81
CA TYR A 111 23.24 9.52 7.96
C TYR A 111 23.26 8.02 8.23
N SER A 112 22.33 7.56 9.04
CA SER A 112 22.07 6.12 9.10
C SER A 112 21.27 5.68 7.86
N PHE A 113 21.49 4.47 7.38
CA PHE A 113 20.65 3.90 6.30
C PHE A 113 19.17 3.87 6.67
N LYS A 114 18.87 3.66 7.93
CA LYS A 114 17.49 3.69 8.46
C LYS A 114 16.82 5.06 8.26
N ASP A 115 17.54 6.14 8.53
CA ASP A 115 17.01 7.49 8.38
C ASP A 115 16.90 7.88 6.90
N LYS A 116 17.90 7.51 6.09
CA LYS A 116 17.88 7.73 4.65
C LYS A 116 16.72 6.98 3.97
N ARG A 117 16.49 5.72 4.37
CA ARG A 117 15.35 4.92 3.91
C ARG A 117 14.01 5.55 4.33
N ARG A 118 13.90 5.99 5.60
CA ARG A 118 12.69 6.66 6.08
C ARG A 118 12.41 7.94 5.31
N ALA A 119 13.42 8.76 5.07
CA ALA A 119 13.28 9.98 4.28
C ALA A 119 12.85 9.68 2.83
N PHE A 120 13.44 8.66 2.21
CA PHE A 120 13.08 8.22 0.86
C PHE A 120 11.62 7.72 0.80
N GLN A 121 11.18 6.96 1.79
CA GLN A 121 9.83 6.41 1.86
C GLN A 121 8.78 7.45 2.31
N GLN A 122 9.19 8.61 2.82
CA GLN A 122 8.28 9.57 3.43
C GLN A 122 7.18 10.06 2.47
N ASN A 123 7.52 10.28 1.20
CA ASN A 123 6.54 10.69 0.19
C ASN A 123 5.46 9.62 -0.01
N GLN A 124 5.85 8.35 -0.11
CA GLN A 124 4.90 7.24 -0.28
C GLN A 124 4.04 7.06 0.98
N THR A 125 4.67 7.13 2.16
CA THR A 125 3.93 7.06 3.43
C THR A 125 2.94 8.20 3.58
N ASN A 126 3.31 9.42 3.20
CA ASN A 126 2.41 10.57 3.24
C ASN A 126 1.27 10.41 2.22
N LYS A 127 1.56 9.90 1.02
CA LYS A 127 0.54 9.61 0.00
C LYS A 127 -0.49 8.61 0.52
N ILE A 128 -0.02 7.46 1.04
CA ILE A 128 -0.90 6.43 1.61
C ILE A 128 -1.74 7.01 2.77
N ARG A 129 -1.13 7.80 3.65
CA ARG A 129 -1.85 8.43 4.76
C ARG A 129 -2.94 9.38 4.28
N ASN A 130 -2.68 10.18 3.26
CA ASN A 130 -3.66 11.08 2.67
C ASN A 130 -4.80 10.31 2.00
N GLU A 131 -4.50 9.24 1.26
CA GLU A 131 -5.48 8.36 0.65
C GLU A 131 -6.37 7.68 1.71
N VAL A 132 -5.76 7.12 2.75
CA VAL A 132 -6.50 6.50 3.87
C VAL A 132 -7.38 7.54 4.59
N THR A 133 -6.89 8.75 4.81
CA THR A 133 -7.68 9.83 5.42
C THR A 133 -8.88 10.20 4.56
N GLY A 134 -8.69 10.37 3.24
CA GLY A 134 -9.76 10.62 2.29
C GLY A 134 -10.80 9.49 2.24
N MET A 135 -10.33 8.23 2.17
CA MET A 135 -11.21 7.06 2.22
C MET A 135 -12.01 7.00 3.52
N THR A 136 -11.38 7.24 4.66
CA THR A 136 -12.06 7.25 5.97
C THR A 136 -13.13 8.32 6.02
N PHE A 137 -12.85 9.51 5.51
CA PHE A 137 -13.83 10.59 5.42
C PHE A 137 -15.03 10.18 4.55
N LEU A 138 -14.80 9.61 3.38
CA LEU A 138 -15.87 9.13 2.51
C LEU A 138 -16.70 8.02 3.17
N LEU A 139 -16.05 7.06 3.83
CA LEU A 139 -16.74 5.98 4.56
C LEU A 139 -17.63 6.52 5.68
N VAL A 140 -17.17 7.50 6.45
CA VAL A 140 -17.97 8.14 7.50
C VAL A 140 -19.19 8.84 6.88
N ASN A 141 -19.04 9.56 5.76
CA ASN A 141 -20.15 10.20 5.07
C ASN A 141 -21.18 9.18 4.55
N ILE A 142 -20.71 8.09 3.94
CA ILE A 142 -21.58 6.99 3.49
C ILE A 142 -22.33 6.38 4.67
N PHE A 143 -21.65 6.13 5.79
CA PHE A 143 -22.25 5.58 7.00
C PHE A 143 -23.35 6.50 7.56
N LEU A 144 -23.07 7.80 7.66
CA LEU A 144 -24.06 8.79 8.12
C LEU A 144 -25.28 8.85 7.18
N GLY A 145 -25.05 8.81 5.86
CA GLY A 145 -26.11 8.75 4.85
C GLY A 145 -26.97 7.49 4.98
N LEU A 146 -26.35 6.33 5.15
CA LEU A 146 -27.05 5.06 5.40
C LEU A 146 -27.86 5.11 6.70
N LEU A 147 -27.26 5.61 7.78
CA LEU A 147 -27.91 5.73 9.07
C LEU A 147 -29.13 6.63 8.98
N GLY A 148 -29.03 7.79 8.32
CA GLY A 148 -30.13 8.71 8.08
C GLY A 148 -31.25 8.07 7.25
N THR A 149 -30.89 7.39 6.16
CA THR A 149 -31.86 6.70 5.27
C THR A 149 -32.61 5.59 5.99
N PHE A 150 -31.89 4.74 6.74
CA PHE A 150 -32.54 3.66 7.51
C PHE A 150 -33.39 4.20 8.67
N TRP A 151 -32.91 5.27 9.32
CA TRP A 151 -33.71 5.95 10.35
C TRP A 151 -35.03 6.43 9.78
N PHE A 152 -35.00 7.17 8.66
CA PHE A 152 -36.19 7.71 8.02
C PHE A 152 -37.16 6.61 7.55
N ARG A 153 -36.65 5.59 6.86
CA ARG A 153 -37.45 4.43 6.43
C ARG A 153 -38.10 3.70 7.59
N THR A 154 -37.37 3.50 8.68
CA THR A 154 -37.90 2.82 9.86
C THR A 154 -38.99 3.65 10.54
N GLN A 155 -38.87 4.99 10.55
CA GLN A 155 -39.92 5.87 11.08
C GLN A 155 -41.17 5.82 10.23
N GLN A 156 -41.06 5.85 8.90
CA GLN A 156 -42.21 5.75 7.99
C GLN A 156 -42.96 4.41 8.08
N ARG A 157 -42.26 3.34 8.42
CA ARG A 157 -42.82 1.98 8.51
C ARG A 157 -43.23 1.58 9.93
N LYS A 158 -43.33 2.53 10.87
CA LYS A 158 -43.68 2.21 12.25
C LYS A 158 -45.06 1.56 12.37
N SER A 159 -46.09 2.08 11.64
CA SER A 159 -47.44 1.50 11.64
C SER A 159 -47.46 0.10 11.03
N GLU A 160 -46.73 -0.13 9.93
CA GLU A 160 -46.56 -1.45 9.32
C GLU A 160 -45.90 -2.46 10.29
N ILE A 161 -44.83 -2.03 10.99
CA ILE A 161 -44.14 -2.85 12.00
C ILE A 161 -45.08 -3.16 13.17
N ALA A 162 -45.86 -2.19 13.63
CA ALA A 162 -46.82 -2.39 14.70
C ALA A 162 -47.95 -3.35 14.29
N LEU A 163 -48.46 -3.25 13.06
CA LEU A 163 -49.45 -4.17 12.50
C LEU A 163 -48.90 -5.62 12.43
N HIS A 164 -47.69 -5.80 11.93
CA HIS A 164 -47.08 -7.13 11.91
C HIS A 164 -46.90 -7.72 13.32
N LYS A 165 -46.56 -6.90 14.31
CA LYS A 165 -46.47 -7.32 15.71
C LYS A 165 -47.81 -7.71 16.28
N ALA A 166 -48.86 -6.97 15.96
CA ALA A 166 -50.24 -7.31 16.37
C ALA A 166 -50.69 -8.67 15.82
N HIS A 167 -50.15 -9.05 14.65
CA HIS A 167 -50.34 -10.39 14.05
C HIS A 167 -49.32 -11.45 14.52
N GLY A 168 -48.56 -11.16 15.58
CA GLY A 168 -47.66 -12.15 16.22
C GLY A 168 -46.22 -12.18 15.68
N ALA A 169 -45.81 -11.22 14.87
CA ALA A 169 -44.41 -11.15 14.42
C ALA A 169 -43.49 -10.82 15.59
N THR A 170 -42.38 -11.60 15.69
CA THR A 170 -41.36 -11.36 16.71
C THR A 170 -40.40 -10.23 16.30
N ASN A 171 -39.80 -9.55 17.28
CA ASN A 171 -38.79 -8.52 17.05
C ASN A 171 -37.64 -9.03 16.16
N ARG A 172 -37.24 -10.30 16.34
CA ARG A 172 -36.16 -10.93 15.55
C ARG A 172 -36.60 -11.07 14.08
N MET A 173 -37.83 -11.41 13.81
CA MET A 173 -38.33 -11.56 12.44
C MET A 173 -38.37 -10.21 11.71
N MET A 174 -38.78 -9.15 12.40
CA MET A 174 -38.76 -7.79 11.84
C MET A 174 -37.32 -7.28 11.57
N PHE A 175 -36.39 -7.56 12.50
CA PHE A 175 -34.99 -7.20 12.35
C PHE A 175 -34.34 -7.91 11.17
N THR A 176 -34.54 -9.24 11.05
CA THR A 176 -33.98 -9.99 9.93
C THR A 176 -34.54 -9.54 8.58
N ARG A 177 -35.81 -9.14 8.52
CA ARG A 177 -36.42 -8.59 7.31
C ARG A 177 -35.75 -7.28 6.88
N LEU A 178 -35.59 -6.32 7.81
CA LEU A 178 -34.91 -5.07 7.52
C LEU A 178 -33.41 -5.29 7.12
N LEU A 179 -32.76 -6.22 7.79
CA LEU A 179 -31.39 -6.57 7.48
C LEU A 179 -31.27 -7.20 6.09
N SER A 180 -32.18 -8.12 5.73
CA SER A 180 -32.17 -8.76 4.40
C SER A 180 -32.42 -7.76 3.27
N GLU A 181 -33.24 -6.72 3.48
CA GLU A 181 -33.41 -5.63 2.51
C GLU A 181 -32.09 -4.90 2.27
N GLY A 182 -31.34 -4.54 3.33
CA GLY A 182 -30.05 -3.86 3.23
C GLY A 182 -28.97 -4.72 2.54
N TRP A 183 -28.85 -5.98 2.94
CA TRP A 183 -27.92 -6.94 2.32
C TRP A 183 -28.32 -7.28 0.90
N GLY A 184 -29.61 -7.35 0.58
CA GLY A 184 -30.10 -7.59 -0.78
C GLY A 184 -29.68 -6.49 -1.75
N ILE A 185 -29.74 -5.22 -1.33
CA ILE A 185 -29.27 -4.09 -2.14
C ILE A 185 -27.75 -4.18 -2.32
N LEU A 186 -26.99 -4.49 -1.27
CA LEU A 186 -25.53 -4.65 -1.35
C LEU A 186 -25.14 -5.76 -2.34
N LEU A 187 -25.79 -6.93 -2.25
CA LEU A 187 -25.56 -8.05 -3.17
C LEU A 187 -25.89 -7.70 -4.63
N LEU A 188 -26.91 -6.89 -4.86
CA LEU A 188 -27.32 -6.49 -6.21
C LEU A 188 -26.33 -5.48 -6.82
N VAL A 189 -25.80 -4.56 -6.02
CA VAL A 189 -24.89 -3.50 -6.50
C VAL A 189 -23.46 -4.00 -6.64
N THR A 190 -23.04 -4.98 -5.84
CA THR A 190 -21.65 -5.48 -5.82
C THR A 190 -21.16 -5.96 -7.19
N PRO A 191 -21.90 -6.76 -7.99
CA PRO A 191 -21.42 -7.18 -9.31
C PRO A 191 -21.17 -6.01 -10.26
N LEU A 192 -22.03 -5.00 -10.23
CA LEU A 192 -21.87 -3.80 -11.05
C LEU A 192 -20.61 -3.02 -10.65
N ALA A 193 -20.40 -2.85 -9.35
CA ALA A 193 -19.19 -2.19 -8.82
C ALA A 193 -17.92 -2.96 -9.22
N LEU A 194 -17.93 -4.29 -9.10
CA LEU A 194 -16.80 -5.14 -9.52
C LEU A 194 -16.50 -5.05 -11.03
N LEU A 195 -17.53 -4.97 -11.87
CA LEU A 195 -17.35 -4.78 -13.31
C LEU A 195 -16.68 -3.45 -13.61
N ILE A 196 -17.08 -2.38 -12.94
CA ILE A 196 -16.48 -1.06 -13.11
C ILE A 196 -15.03 -1.07 -12.63
N ASP A 197 -14.77 -1.61 -11.44
CA ASP A 197 -13.43 -1.66 -10.85
C ASP A 197 -12.46 -2.51 -11.70
N PHE A 198 -12.93 -3.66 -12.21
CA PHE A 198 -12.17 -4.51 -13.12
C PHE A 198 -11.79 -3.76 -14.41
N ASN A 199 -12.74 -3.02 -15.02
CA ASN A 199 -12.46 -2.25 -16.23
C ASN A 199 -11.48 -1.11 -15.98
N LEU A 200 -11.59 -0.43 -14.84
CA LEU A 200 -10.65 0.63 -14.44
C LEU A 200 -9.25 0.05 -14.17
N ALA A 201 -9.17 -1.11 -13.55
CA ALA A 201 -7.91 -1.80 -13.31
C ALA A 201 -7.29 -2.32 -14.62
N TYR A 202 -8.10 -2.85 -15.53
CA TYR A 202 -7.65 -3.30 -16.85
C TYR A 202 -7.15 -2.13 -17.73
N ALA A 203 -7.78 -0.97 -17.62
CA ALA A 203 -7.33 0.25 -18.30
C ALA A 203 -6.10 0.90 -17.64
N GLU A 204 -5.46 0.23 -16.67
CA GLU A 204 -4.28 0.68 -15.94
C GLU A 204 -4.43 2.01 -15.19
N LEU A 205 -5.65 2.50 -15.03
CA LEU A 205 -5.92 3.74 -14.31
C LEU A 205 -5.62 3.65 -12.81
N ASN A 206 -5.67 2.43 -12.26
CA ASN A 206 -5.41 2.13 -10.85
C ASN A 206 -4.07 1.39 -10.62
N THR A 207 -3.25 1.19 -11.67
CA THR A 207 -1.98 0.50 -11.52
C THR A 207 -0.90 1.44 -11.00
N MET A 208 -0.08 0.94 -10.09
CA MET A 208 1.12 1.65 -9.69
C MET A 208 2.12 1.69 -10.86
N ARG A 209 2.85 2.79 -10.96
CA ARG A 209 3.83 3.13 -12.01
C ARG A 209 4.88 2.06 -12.34
N ASN A 210 5.03 1.03 -11.53
CA ASN A 210 6.08 0.02 -11.64
C ASN A 210 5.59 -1.33 -12.20
N GLY A 211 4.63 -1.31 -13.13
CA GLY A 211 4.29 -2.51 -13.91
C GLY A 211 3.63 -3.63 -13.10
N THR A 212 2.92 -3.31 -12.03
CA THR A 212 2.04 -4.30 -11.42
C THR A 212 0.90 -4.56 -12.39
N THR A 213 0.99 -5.68 -13.10
CA THR A 213 -0.11 -6.23 -13.87
C THR A 213 -1.34 -6.42 -12.97
N LEU A 214 -2.52 -6.38 -13.56
CA LEU A 214 -3.76 -6.69 -12.86
C LEU A 214 -3.66 -8.06 -12.17
N GLU A 215 -3.53 -8.05 -10.85
CA GLU A 215 -3.56 -9.26 -10.03
C GLU A 215 -5.00 -9.50 -9.60
N VAL A 216 -5.65 -10.45 -10.27
CA VAL A 216 -7.07 -10.80 -10.02
C VAL A 216 -7.29 -11.21 -8.57
N ASP A 217 -6.36 -11.96 -7.99
CA ASP A 217 -6.43 -12.41 -6.59
C ASP A 217 -6.46 -11.24 -5.61
N ARG A 218 -5.64 -10.22 -5.84
CA ARG A 218 -5.61 -9.01 -5.02
C ARG A 218 -6.92 -8.21 -5.18
N LEU A 219 -7.42 -8.08 -6.41
CA LEU A 219 -8.69 -7.40 -6.67
C LEU A 219 -9.85 -8.09 -5.94
N LEU A 220 -9.94 -9.41 -6.04
CA LEU A 220 -10.98 -10.19 -5.36
C LEU A 220 -10.88 -10.10 -3.83
N LEU A 221 -9.66 -10.14 -3.29
CA LEU A 221 -9.44 -9.99 -1.84
C LEU A 221 -9.89 -8.61 -1.35
N CYS A 222 -9.50 -7.54 -2.05
CA CYS A 222 -9.91 -6.18 -1.72
C CYS A 222 -11.42 -6.00 -1.82
N ALA A 223 -12.05 -6.56 -2.86
CA ALA A 223 -13.49 -6.53 -3.04
C ALA A 223 -14.22 -7.26 -1.91
N LEU A 224 -13.72 -8.43 -1.49
CA LEU A 224 -14.28 -9.18 -0.36
C LEU A 224 -14.20 -8.39 0.95
N ILE A 225 -13.04 -7.80 1.24
CA ILE A 225 -12.83 -6.96 2.43
C ILE A 225 -13.79 -5.76 2.42
N SER A 226 -13.91 -5.06 1.29
CA SER A 226 -14.80 -3.92 1.13
C SER A 226 -16.26 -4.32 1.28
N PHE A 227 -16.67 -5.45 0.69
CA PHE A 227 -18.03 -6.00 0.82
C PHE A 227 -18.39 -6.30 2.28
N LEU A 228 -17.49 -6.98 3.01
CA LEU A 228 -17.70 -7.29 4.43
C LEU A 228 -17.76 -6.02 5.28
N PHE A 229 -16.91 -5.04 4.99
CA PHE A 229 -16.88 -3.78 5.72
C PHE A 229 -18.16 -2.97 5.51
N ILE A 230 -18.64 -2.83 4.27
CA ILE A 230 -19.91 -2.15 3.96
C ILE A 230 -21.08 -2.92 4.56
N GLY A 231 -21.09 -4.25 4.50
CA GLY A 231 -22.11 -5.10 5.13
C GLY A 231 -22.17 -4.90 6.64
N LEU A 232 -21.02 -4.76 7.30
CA LEU A 232 -20.94 -4.41 8.72
C LEU A 232 -21.55 -3.03 9.00
N MET A 233 -21.23 -2.03 8.17
CA MET A 233 -21.79 -0.68 8.29
C MET A 233 -23.31 -0.67 8.13
N ILE A 234 -23.84 -1.42 7.15
CA ILE A 234 -25.29 -1.59 6.94
C ILE A 234 -25.91 -2.23 8.17
N THR A 235 -25.30 -3.29 8.70
CA THR A 235 -25.79 -3.99 9.89
C THR A 235 -25.88 -3.06 11.09
N ILE A 236 -24.83 -2.29 11.38
CA ILE A 236 -24.81 -1.31 12.47
C ILE A 236 -25.84 -0.20 12.21
N GLY A 237 -25.89 0.31 10.97
CA GLY A 237 -26.80 1.36 10.56
C GLY A 237 -28.29 0.99 10.72
N ILE A 238 -28.63 -0.27 10.52
CA ILE A 238 -29.97 -0.80 10.72
C ILE A 238 -30.24 -1.11 12.19
N CYS A 239 -29.26 -1.63 12.93
CA CYS A 239 -29.39 -2.02 14.34
C CYS A 239 -29.93 -0.89 15.23
N ILE A 240 -29.42 0.33 15.07
CA ILE A 240 -29.74 1.47 15.89
C ILE A 240 -31.24 1.89 15.72
N PRO A 241 -31.73 2.21 14.49
CA PRO A 241 -33.11 2.62 14.31
C PRO A 241 -34.12 1.48 14.52
N ALA A 242 -33.78 0.26 14.08
CA ALA A 242 -34.63 -0.90 14.25
C ALA A 242 -34.87 -1.24 15.73
N SER A 243 -33.82 -1.18 16.57
CA SER A 243 -33.99 -1.42 18.00
C SER A 243 -34.91 -0.43 18.70
N LYS A 244 -34.92 0.85 18.24
CA LYS A 244 -35.80 1.87 18.75
C LYS A 244 -37.26 1.66 18.27
N ALA A 245 -37.45 1.36 16.98
CA ALA A 245 -38.78 1.11 16.43
C ALA A 245 -39.45 -0.14 17.02
N MET A 246 -38.67 -1.16 17.36
CA MET A 246 -39.18 -2.38 17.97
C MET A 246 -39.57 -2.23 19.44
N LYS A 247 -39.20 -1.15 20.14
CA LYS A 247 -39.62 -0.87 21.53
C LYS A 247 -40.98 -0.18 21.63
N VAL A 248 -41.50 0.33 20.51
CA VAL A 248 -42.81 1.00 20.49
C VAL A 248 -43.93 -0.04 20.66
N GLU A 249 -44.84 0.21 21.58
CA GLU A 249 -46.01 -0.63 21.79
C GLU A 249 -47.02 -0.50 20.63
N PRO A 250 -47.63 -1.62 20.15
CA PRO A 250 -48.54 -1.60 19.02
C PRO A 250 -49.74 -0.63 19.22
N ALA A 251 -50.20 -0.50 20.46
CA ALA A 251 -51.32 0.39 20.82
C ALA A 251 -50.96 1.87 20.63
N GLU A 252 -49.75 2.28 20.99
CA GLU A 252 -49.26 3.66 20.87
C GLU A 252 -49.01 4.05 19.41
N ALA A 253 -48.50 3.10 18.58
CA ALA A 253 -48.24 3.34 17.18
C ALA A 253 -49.50 3.49 16.32
N LEU A 254 -50.61 2.86 16.70
CA LEU A 254 -51.88 2.92 15.96
C LEU A 254 -52.77 4.09 16.42
N HIS A 255 -52.48 4.73 17.56
CA HIS A 255 -53.27 5.85 18.07
C HIS A 255 -52.79 7.23 17.53
N ASN A 256 -51.59 7.29 16.97
CA ASN A 256 -50.97 8.55 16.47
C ASN A 256 -51.16 8.75 14.95
N GLU A 257 -52.11 8.05 14.32
CA GLU A 257 -52.70 8.36 13.00
C GLU A 257 -54.01 9.12 13.22
#